data_cfccb6cd20955eae6d718e92c58e2b5c
#
_entry.id   cfccb6cd20955eae6d718e92c58e2b5c
#
_cell.length_a   1.000
_cell.length_b   1.000
_cell.length_c   1.000
_cell.angle_alpha   90.00
_cell.angle_beta   90.00
_cell.angle_gamma   90.00
#
_symmetry.space_group_name_H-M   'P 1'
#
loop_
_entity.id
_entity.type
_entity.pdbx_description
1 polymer ?
#
loop_
_entity_poly.entity_id
_entity_poly.type
_entity_poly.pdbx_seq_one_letter_code
_entity_poly.pdbx_strand_id
1 'polypeptide(L)' 'MQVTDDTSLPPGQFTRRQAEAVVTLYHNVTIEDDRGTHFRLVIRDSEGTLIWRAWNFEASAGEWLNRYLLSHGIPKH' A
#
# COMPACT_ATOMS: atom_id res chain seq x y z
N MET A 1 12.28 17.40 16.50
CA MET A 1 12.73 16.25 15.71
C MET A 1 11.63 15.82 14.78
N GLN A 2 11.99 15.67 13.57
CA GLN A 2 11.05 15.26 12.55
C GLN A 2 10.80 13.76 12.63
N VAL A 3 9.57 13.39 12.70
CA VAL A 3 9.21 11.97 12.59
C VAL A 3 8.99 11.68 11.12
N THR A 4 9.79 10.79 10.60
CA THR A 4 9.59 10.33 9.24
C THR A 4 8.46 9.33 9.22
N ASP A 5 7.49 9.57 8.39
CA ASP A 5 6.37 8.66 8.24
C ASP A 5 6.76 7.59 7.22
N ASP A 6 7.36 6.51 7.73
CA ASP A 6 7.80 5.42 6.87
C ASP A 6 6.64 4.57 6.37
N THR A 7 5.43 4.87 6.84
CA THR A 7 4.25 4.16 6.40
C THR A 7 3.67 4.72 5.11
N SER A 8 4.11 5.92 4.73
CA SER A 8 3.61 6.56 3.52
C SER A 8 4.42 6.13 2.32
N LEU A 9 3.71 5.84 1.25
CA LEU A 9 4.34 5.56 -0.03
C LEU A 9 4.70 6.88 -0.70
N PRO A 10 5.72 6.89 -1.57
CA PRO A 10 5.94 8.05 -2.42
C PRO A 10 4.72 8.23 -3.33
N PRO A 11 4.47 9.45 -3.84
CA PRO A 11 3.23 9.70 -4.60
C PRO A 11 3.15 8.92 -5.91
N GLY A 12 4.27 8.56 -6.49
CA GLY A 12 4.32 7.83 -7.75
C GLY A 12 4.59 6.35 -7.57
N GLN A 13 5.54 5.85 -8.32
CA GLN A 13 5.96 4.46 -8.25
C GLN A 13 6.61 4.18 -6.90
N PHE A 14 6.53 2.93 -6.48
CA PHE A 14 7.14 2.53 -5.21
C PHE A 14 7.84 1.19 -5.35
N THR A 15 8.77 0.94 -4.44
CA THR A 15 9.57 -0.28 -4.45
C THR A 15 8.88 -1.38 -3.64
N ARG A 16 9.36 -2.61 -3.83
CA ARG A 16 8.89 -3.74 -3.03
C ARG A 16 9.14 -3.49 -1.54
N ARG A 17 10.28 -2.93 -1.17
CA ARG A 17 10.58 -2.65 0.22
C ARG A 17 9.56 -1.68 0.83
N GLN A 18 9.20 -0.65 0.06
CA GLN A 18 8.20 0.30 0.53
C GLN A 18 6.83 -0.36 0.66
N ALA A 19 6.47 -1.20 -0.29
CA ALA A 19 5.21 -1.94 -0.23
C ALA A 19 5.18 -2.90 0.97
N GLU A 20 6.27 -3.61 1.21
CA GLU A 20 6.34 -4.55 2.33
C GLU A 20 6.24 -3.83 3.66
N ALA A 21 6.80 -2.63 3.78
CA ALA A 21 6.67 -1.84 4.99
C ALA A 21 5.20 -1.52 5.28
N VAL A 22 4.45 -1.15 4.26
CA VAL A 22 3.02 -0.88 4.41
C VAL A 22 2.26 -2.15 4.81
N VAL A 23 2.54 -3.27 4.16
CA VAL A 23 1.89 -4.54 4.48
C VAL A 23 2.13 -4.92 5.94
N THR A 24 3.32 -4.65 6.45
CA THR A 24 3.66 -4.94 7.84
C THR A 24 2.82 -4.14 8.83
N LEU A 25 2.41 -2.94 8.44
CA LEU A 25 1.75 -1.99 9.35
C LEU A 25 0.23 -2.05 9.33
N TYR A 26 -0.36 -2.69 8.32
CA TYR A 26 -1.81 -2.75 8.18
C TYR A 26 -2.30 -4.18 8.05
N HIS A 27 -3.44 -4.47 8.68
CA HIS A 27 -4.03 -5.80 8.61
C HIS A 27 -4.62 -6.13 7.23
N ASN A 28 -5.04 -5.12 6.52
CA ASN A 28 -5.88 -5.31 5.32
C ASN A 28 -5.16 -4.92 4.03
N VAL A 29 -3.84 -4.96 4.04
CA VAL A 29 -3.03 -4.64 2.86
C VAL A 29 -2.16 -5.83 2.52
N THR A 30 -2.17 -6.23 1.25
CA THR A 30 -1.38 -7.37 0.79
C THR A 30 -0.73 -7.06 -0.55
N ILE A 31 0.32 -7.81 -0.86
CA ILE A 31 0.91 -7.81 -2.20
C ILE A 31 0.30 -8.97 -2.97
N GLU A 32 -0.27 -8.67 -4.13
CA GLU A 32 -0.92 -9.68 -4.97
C GLU A 32 -0.40 -9.57 -6.41
N ASP A 33 -0.67 -10.57 -7.21
CA ASP A 33 -0.24 -10.63 -8.61
C ASP A 33 1.25 -10.36 -8.74
N ASP A 34 2.03 -10.99 -7.88
CA ASP A 34 3.46 -10.75 -7.79
C ASP A 34 4.19 -11.44 -8.94
N ARG A 35 4.84 -10.65 -9.78
CA ARG A 35 5.59 -11.15 -10.92
C ARG A 35 7.08 -10.80 -10.81
N GLY A 36 7.55 -10.60 -9.59
CA GLY A 36 8.94 -10.23 -9.32
C GLY A 36 9.12 -8.73 -9.33
N THR A 37 9.36 -8.16 -10.50
CA THR A 37 9.56 -6.70 -10.60
C THR A 37 8.25 -5.94 -10.60
N HIS A 38 7.14 -6.58 -10.98
CA HIS A 38 5.83 -5.96 -11.01
C HIS A 38 4.90 -6.71 -10.06
N PHE A 39 4.19 -5.97 -9.25
CA PHE A 39 3.23 -6.53 -8.29
C PHE A 39 2.17 -5.47 -7.99
N ARG A 40 1.05 -5.91 -7.44
CA ARG A 40 0.00 -5.01 -6.99
C ARG A 40 0.01 -4.90 -5.49
N LEU A 41 -0.18 -3.69 -4.99
CA LEU A 41 -0.48 -3.48 -3.58
C LEU A 41 -2.00 -3.33 -3.48
N VAL A 42 -2.61 -4.13 -2.60
CA VAL A 42 -4.06 -4.32 -2.58
C VAL A 42 -4.59 -4.02 -1.20
N ILE A 43 -5.63 -3.21 -1.14
CA ILE A 43 -6.33 -2.88 0.09
C ILE A 43 -7.71 -3.51 0.02
N ARG A 44 -8.05 -4.33 1.00
CA ARG A 44 -9.37 -4.96 1.11
C ARG A 44 -9.99 -4.60 2.44
N ASP A 45 -11.33 -4.64 2.51
CA ASP A 45 -11.99 -4.41 3.79
C ASP A 45 -11.95 -5.70 4.63
N SER A 46 -12.57 -5.65 5.81
CA SER A 46 -12.55 -6.78 6.73
C SER A 46 -13.28 -8.01 6.19
N GLU A 47 -14.10 -7.83 5.17
CA GLU A 47 -14.83 -8.92 4.54
C GLU A 47 -14.15 -9.42 3.27
N GLY A 48 -12.99 -8.89 2.95
CA GLY A 48 -12.24 -9.29 1.77
C GLY A 48 -12.62 -8.56 0.49
N THR A 49 -13.53 -7.58 0.57
CA THR A 49 -13.95 -6.83 -0.60
C THR A 49 -12.85 -5.84 -0.98
N LEU A 50 -12.57 -5.77 -2.28
CA LEU A 50 -11.55 -4.87 -2.78
C LEU A 50 -11.95 -3.42 -2.56
N ILE A 51 -11.05 -2.66 -1.92
CA ILE A 51 -11.21 -1.22 -1.78
C ILE A 51 -10.44 -0.52 -2.87
N TRP A 52 -9.16 -0.83 -3.02
CA TRP A 52 -8.32 -0.24 -4.06
C TRP A 52 -7.11 -1.11 -4.31
N ARG A 53 -6.58 -1.03 -5.51
CA ARG A 53 -5.32 -1.70 -5.85
C ARG A 53 -4.60 -0.91 -6.91
N ALA A 54 -3.27 -1.06 -6.95
CA ALA A 54 -2.46 -0.42 -7.98
C ALA A 54 -1.20 -1.25 -8.20
N TRP A 55 -0.73 -1.25 -9.44
CA TRP A 55 0.58 -1.80 -9.76
C TRP A 55 1.66 -0.85 -9.21
N ASN A 56 2.78 -1.43 -8.79
CA ASN A 56 3.87 -0.64 -8.22
C ASN A 56 4.47 0.37 -9.19
N PHE A 57 4.24 0.21 -10.48
CA PHE A 57 4.82 1.08 -11.49
C PHE A 57 3.84 2.14 -12.02
N GLU A 58 2.62 2.19 -11.55
CA GLU A 58 1.65 3.19 -12.04
C GLU A 58 2.05 4.58 -11.56
N ALA A 59 1.81 5.57 -12.42
CA ALA A 59 2.33 6.92 -12.21
C ALA A 59 1.86 7.58 -10.91
N SER A 60 0.64 7.30 -10.48
CA SER A 60 0.07 7.88 -9.26
C SER A 60 -0.25 6.82 -8.22
N ALA A 61 0.41 5.67 -8.29
CA ALA A 61 0.07 4.52 -7.46
C ALA A 61 0.14 4.87 -5.97
N GLY A 62 1.25 5.45 -5.54
CA GLY A 62 1.44 5.74 -4.12
C GLY A 62 0.48 6.79 -3.61
N GLU A 63 0.19 7.79 -4.42
CA GLU A 63 -0.74 8.85 -4.02
C GLU A 63 -2.13 8.29 -3.70
N TRP A 64 -2.67 7.48 -4.61
CA TRP A 64 -3.99 6.91 -4.40
C TRP A 64 -4.01 5.88 -3.28
N LEU A 65 -2.98 5.05 -3.20
CA LEU A 65 -2.89 4.08 -2.12
C LEU A 65 -2.82 4.77 -0.76
N ASN A 66 -2.04 5.84 -0.64
CA ASN A 66 -1.97 6.59 0.61
C ASN A 66 -3.32 7.14 1.02
N ARG A 67 -4.09 7.65 0.06
CA ARG A 67 -5.43 8.17 0.35
C ARG A 67 -6.35 7.08 0.89
N TYR A 68 -6.32 5.91 0.27
CA TYR A 68 -7.17 4.81 0.71
C TYR A 68 -6.68 4.17 2.00
N LEU A 69 -5.37 4.18 2.25
CA LEU A 69 -4.84 3.74 3.52
C LEU A 69 -5.30 4.66 4.65
N LEU A 70 -5.31 5.97 4.40
CA LEU A 70 -5.75 6.91 5.41
C LEU A 70 -7.22 6.72 5.77
N SER A 71 -8.05 6.42 4.81
CA SER A 71 -9.50 6.29 5.03
C SER A 71 -9.93 4.87 5.39
N HIS A 72 -9.24 3.85 4.91
CA HIS A 72 -9.67 2.45 5.02
C HIS A 72 -8.61 1.51 5.59
N GLY A 73 -7.39 1.97 5.79
CA GLY A 73 -6.35 1.14 6.37
C GLY A 73 -6.68 0.75 7.80
N ILE A 74 -6.40 -0.50 8.15
CA ILE A 74 -6.62 -1.00 9.51
C ILE A 74 -5.25 -1.26 10.12
N PRO A 75 -4.72 -0.29 10.90
CA PRO A 75 -3.39 -0.44 11.49
C PRO A 75 -3.32 -1.63 12.44
N LYS A 76 -2.16 -2.25 12.52
CA LYS A 76 -1.95 -3.36 13.44
C LYS A 76 -1.78 -2.91 14.89
N HIS A 77 -1.64 -1.63 15.09
CA HIS A 77 -1.46 -1.08 16.43
C HIS A 77 -2.49 -0.03 16.76
#